data_b7d1fe8d2cd98920eee215faa3e54dd0
#
_entry.id   b7d1fe8d2cd98920eee215faa3e54dd0
#
_cell.length_a   1.000
_cell.length_b   1.000
_cell.length_c   1.000
_cell.angle_alpha   90.00
_cell.angle_beta   90.00
_cell.angle_gamma   90.00
#
_symmetry.space_group_name_H-M   'P 1'
#
loop_
_entity.id
_entity.type
_entity.pdbx_description
1 polymer ?
#
loop_
_entity_poly.entity_id
_entity_poly.type
_entity_poly.pdbx_seq_one_letter_code
_entity_poly.pdbx_strand_id
1 'polypeptide(L)'
;MVFLSTKLYLWQMKMLFSEKYRPQKEEILKLIDSFDKEGENLGRGDRNVIKIFQLGDEKINIKSFKVPNFINKVVYNFFRKSKAARSFEHATYLINHGIGTPYPIAYLEENNPLFFGKSYYISQQLEADCTFRALIEILREFTAFTHKLHENNILFKDHSPGNTLIKKNGNQFDFYLVDLNRMDFKNLSFEERIKNYSRLTSKKEMVEIMSDEYAKITGKSYDKVFDLMWGLTAEFQRKFYRKK
;
A
#
# COMPACT_ATOMS: atom_id res chain seq x y z
N MET A 1 3.22 32.41 -23.01
CA MET A 1 4.14 32.38 -21.86
C MET A 1 3.93 31.18 -20.92
N VAL A 2 2.74 30.59 -20.83
CA VAL A 2 2.40 29.42 -19.99
C VAL A 2 2.99 28.10 -20.55
N PHE A 3 3.12 27.95 -21.87
CA PHE A 3 3.64 26.73 -22.52
C PHE A 3 5.15 26.49 -22.31
N LEU A 4 5.94 27.54 -22.11
CA LEU A 4 7.38 27.41 -21.83
C LEU A 4 7.66 26.95 -20.38
N SER A 5 6.83 27.37 -19.45
CA SER A 5 6.92 26.96 -18.04
C SER A 5 6.67 25.47 -17.85
N THR A 6 5.63 24.91 -18.50
CA THR A 6 5.27 23.49 -18.40
C THR A 6 6.35 22.58 -19.02
N LYS A 7 6.96 22.98 -20.14
CA LYS A 7 8.05 22.23 -20.77
C LYS A 7 9.33 22.22 -19.92
N LEU A 8 9.70 23.34 -19.29
CA LEU A 8 10.87 23.43 -18.39
C LEU A 8 10.66 22.58 -17.11
N TYR A 9 9.43 22.57 -16.59
CA TYR A 9 9.08 21.78 -15.42
C TYR A 9 9.15 20.26 -15.70
N LEU A 10 8.71 19.83 -16.86
CA LEU A 10 8.74 18.42 -17.30
C LEU A 10 10.17 17.87 -17.45
N TRP A 11 11.15 18.70 -17.75
CA TRP A 11 12.57 18.30 -17.83
C TRP A 11 13.20 17.96 -16.47
N GLN A 12 12.54 18.35 -15.38
CA GLN A 12 13.00 18.11 -14.01
C GLN A 12 12.24 16.98 -13.30
N MET A 13 11.34 16.28 -13.99
CA MET A 13 10.57 15.19 -13.39
C MET A 13 11.04 13.83 -13.88
N LYS A 14 11.44 12.96 -12.94
CA LYS A 14 11.58 11.54 -13.22
C LYS A 14 10.20 10.90 -13.15
N MET A 15 9.81 10.15 -14.18
CA MET A 15 8.48 9.56 -14.28
C MET A 15 8.51 8.20 -14.95
N LEU A 16 7.60 7.32 -14.54
CA LEU A 16 7.33 6.04 -15.17
C LEU A 16 5.82 5.82 -15.23
N PHE A 17 5.33 5.40 -16.37
CA PHE A 17 3.94 5.05 -16.64
C PHE A 17 3.81 3.58 -16.96
N SER A 18 2.75 2.93 -16.48
CA SER A 18 2.36 1.61 -16.99
C SER A 18 1.98 1.70 -18.46
N GLU A 19 2.20 0.61 -19.21
CA GLU A 19 1.96 0.59 -20.66
C GLU A 19 0.54 1.01 -21.03
N LYS A 20 -0.46 0.52 -20.30
CA LYS A 20 -1.88 0.82 -20.52
C LYS A 20 -2.16 2.32 -20.52
N TYR A 21 -1.46 3.11 -19.69
CA TYR A 21 -1.75 4.53 -19.46
C TYR A 21 -0.75 5.50 -20.13
N ARG A 22 0.22 4.98 -20.91
CA ARG A 22 1.14 5.84 -21.68
C ARG A 22 0.42 6.81 -22.64
N PRO A 23 -0.65 6.40 -23.33
CA PRO A 23 -1.37 7.32 -24.21
C PRO A 23 -1.99 8.53 -23.47
N GLN A 24 -2.34 8.37 -22.21
CA GLN A 24 -2.97 9.41 -21.37
C GLN A 24 -1.95 10.26 -20.59
N LYS A 25 -0.66 10.13 -20.89
CA LYS A 25 0.43 10.82 -20.17
C LYS A 25 0.19 12.32 -20.02
N GLU A 26 -0.14 13.01 -21.12
CA GLU A 26 -0.32 14.47 -21.11
C GLU A 26 -1.52 14.90 -20.24
N GLU A 27 -2.59 14.12 -20.22
CA GLU A 27 -3.76 14.38 -19.39
C GLU A 27 -3.39 14.18 -17.90
N ILE A 28 -2.68 13.11 -17.55
CA ILE A 28 -2.22 12.85 -16.19
C ILE A 28 -1.29 13.96 -15.69
N LEU A 29 -0.40 14.48 -16.55
CA LEU A 29 0.48 15.60 -16.18
C LEU A 29 -0.29 16.87 -15.87
N LYS A 30 -1.37 17.17 -16.62
CA LYS A 30 -2.27 18.31 -16.30
C LYS A 30 -2.94 18.13 -14.94
N LEU A 31 -3.36 16.91 -14.59
CA LEU A 31 -3.95 16.63 -13.27
C LEU A 31 -2.92 16.83 -12.13
N ILE A 32 -1.64 16.51 -12.37
CA ILE A 32 -0.56 16.79 -11.40
C ILE A 32 -0.34 18.30 -11.24
N ASP A 33 -0.33 19.05 -12.33
CA ASP A 33 -0.18 20.52 -12.29
C ASP A 33 -1.33 21.19 -11.53
N SER A 34 -2.55 20.65 -11.63
CA SER A 34 -3.73 21.16 -10.91
C SER A 34 -3.92 20.56 -9.52
N PHE A 35 -3.05 19.62 -9.08
CA PHE A 35 -3.23 18.83 -7.86
C PHE A 35 -3.51 19.65 -6.60
N ASP A 36 -2.82 20.78 -6.41
CA ASP A 36 -3.01 21.60 -5.20
C ASP A 36 -4.38 22.31 -5.19
N LYS A 37 -4.99 22.56 -6.35
CA LYS A 37 -6.22 23.36 -6.54
C LYS A 37 -7.48 22.49 -6.77
N GLU A 38 -7.33 21.31 -7.38
CA GLU A 38 -8.43 20.47 -7.85
C GLU A 38 -8.38 19.09 -7.19
N GLY A 39 -9.39 18.28 -7.49
CA GLY A 39 -9.54 16.90 -7.01
C GLY A 39 -10.24 16.78 -5.67
N GLU A 40 -10.98 15.69 -5.51
CA GLU A 40 -11.70 15.35 -4.29
C GLU A 40 -10.76 14.75 -3.24
N ASN A 41 -10.71 15.33 -2.05
CA ASN A 41 -9.83 14.84 -0.98
C ASN A 41 -10.31 13.47 -0.45
N LEU A 42 -9.38 12.52 -0.38
CA LEU A 42 -9.59 11.22 0.26
C LEU A 42 -8.83 11.15 1.58
N GLY A 43 -9.54 11.17 2.70
CA GLY A 43 -8.97 11.10 4.04
C GLY A 43 -8.57 12.45 4.64
N ARG A 44 -7.89 12.44 5.82
CA ARG A 44 -7.61 13.64 6.62
C ARG A 44 -6.38 14.44 6.19
N GLY A 45 -5.54 13.94 5.29
CA GLY A 45 -4.39 14.68 4.75
C GLY A 45 -3.20 14.93 5.69
N ASP A 46 -3.20 14.40 6.92
CA ASP A 46 -2.21 14.74 7.97
C ASP A 46 -0.76 14.35 7.59
N ARG A 47 -0.57 13.24 6.90
CA ARG A 47 0.75 12.70 6.54
C ARG A 47 1.05 12.75 5.05
N ASN A 48 0.06 12.43 4.23
CA ASN A 48 0.10 12.48 2.77
C ASN A 48 -1.25 13.00 2.30
N VAL A 49 -1.25 13.74 1.20
CA VAL A 49 -2.50 14.18 0.57
C VAL A 49 -2.87 13.16 -0.49
N ILE A 50 -4.10 12.69 -0.45
CA ILE A 50 -4.66 11.79 -1.45
C ILE A 50 -5.88 12.47 -2.05
N LYS A 51 -5.94 12.52 -3.37
CA LYS A 51 -7.08 13.09 -4.09
C LYS A 51 -7.55 12.17 -5.20
N ILE A 52 -8.85 12.18 -5.45
CA ILE A 52 -9.49 11.47 -6.55
C ILE A 52 -9.68 12.47 -7.68
N PHE A 53 -9.35 12.03 -8.89
CA PHE A 53 -9.54 12.78 -10.14
C PHE A 53 -10.26 11.91 -11.16
N GLN A 54 -10.88 12.56 -12.14
CA GLN A 54 -11.42 11.90 -13.33
C GLN A 54 -10.35 11.88 -14.43
N LEU A 55 -10.13 10.71 -15.04
CA LEU A 55 -9.26 10.50 -16.20
C LEU A 55 -10.06 9.77 -17.28
N GLY A 56 -10.58 10.50 -18.26
CA GLY A 56 -11.58 9.96 -19.18
C GLY A 56 -12.80 9.43 -18.40
N ASP A 57 -13.15 8.17 -18.60
CA ASP A 57 -14.27 7.52 -17.92
C ASP A 57 -13.87 6.84 -16.59
N GLU A 58 -12.59 6.82 -16.24
CA GLU A 58 -12.08 6.17 -15.04
C GLU A 58 -11.78 7.18 -13.92
N LYS A 59 -12.07 6.81 -12.67
CA LYS A 59 -11.57 7.53 -11.50
C LYS A 59 -10.17 7.04 -11.14
N ILE A 60 -9.27 7.98 -10.88
CA ILE A 60 -7.92 7.71 -10.44
C ILE A 60 -7.62 8.32 -9.08
N ASN A 61 -6.70 7.72 -8.38
CA ASN A 61 -6.21 8.16 -7.08
C ASN A 61 -4.79 8.69 -7.23
N ILE A 62 -4.57 9.95 -6.85
CA ILE A 62 -3.25 10.58 -6.83
C ILE A 62 -2.84 10.81 -5.39
N LYS A 63 -1.77 10.13 -4.96
CA LYS A 63 -1.17 10.25 -3.63
C LYS A 63 0.10 11.08 -3.70
N SER A 64 0.07 12.28 -3.14
CA SER A 64 1.23 13.14 -2.94
C SER A 64 1.92 12.81 -1.62
N PHE A 65 3.20 12.49 -1.67
CA PHE A 65 3.99 12.20 -0.47
C PHE A 65 4.65 13.47 0.06
N LYS A 66 4.53 13.67 1.37
CA LYS A 66 5.18 14.77 2.07
C LYS A 66 6.69 14.68 1.91
N VAL A 67 7.31 15.82 1.57
CA VAL A 67 8.77 15.91 1.46
C VAL A 67 9.41 15.67 2.83
N PRO A 68 10.41 14.79 2.97
CA PRO A 68 11.09 14.54 4.24
C PRO A 68 11.79 15.80 4.77
N ASN A 69 11.95 15.91 6.10
CA ASN A 69 12.71 17.01 6.72
C ASN A 69 14.18 17.00 6.28
N PHE A 70 14.84 18.19 6.34
CA PHE A 70 16.15 18.49 5.76
C PHE A 70 17.26 17.46 6.04
N ILE A 71 17.37 16.93 7.24
CA ILE A 71 18.40 15.94 7.64
C ILE A 71 18.25 14.60 6.89
N ASN A 72 17.02 14.20 6.59
CA ASN A 72 16.73 12.99 5.83
C ASN A 72 16.89 13.18 4.31
N LYS A 73 16.94 14.43 3.82
CA LYS A 73 17.02 14.74 2.39
C LYS A 73 18.31 14.25 1.73
N VAL A 74 19.46 14.45 2.39
CA VAL A 74 20.79 14.13 1.81
C VAL A 74 21.01 12.60 1.75
N VAL A 75 20.64 11.86 2.79
CA VAL A 75 20.80 10.40 2.85
C VAL A 75 19.83 9.67 1.90
N TYR A 76 18.61 10.20 1.71
CA TYR A 76 17.63 9.61 0.82
C TYR A 76 17.93 9.85 -0.68
N ASN A 77 18.57 10.97 -1.04
CA ASN A 77 18.84 11.31 -2.44
C ASN A 77 19.78 10.33 -3.16
N PHE A 78 20.69 9.70 -2.43
CA PHE A 78 21.74 8.88 -3.05
C PHE A 78 21.50 7.37 -2.98
N PHE A 79 20.67 6.87 -2.06
CA PHE A 79 20.62 5.44 -1.74
C PHE A 79 19.24 4.79 -1.72
N ARG A 80 18.14 5.53 -1.81
CA ARG A 80 16.80 4.95 -1.67
C ARG A 80 15.79 5.53 -2.64
N LYS A 81 15.08 4.64 -3.37
CA LYS A 81 13.92 5.03 -4.20
C LYS A 81 12.87 5.77 -3.38
N SER A 82 12.18 6.74 -3.99
CA SER A 82 11.08 7.46 -3.34
C SER A 82 9.95 6.53 -2.88
N LYS A 83 9.07 7.03 -2.03
CA LYS A 83 7.86 6.29 -1.65
C LYS A 83 6.95 6.05 -2.86
N ALA A 84 6.87 7.00 -3.78
CA ALA A 84 6.09 6.91 -5.00
C ALA A 84 6.59 5.79 -5.91
N ALA A 85 7.90 5.78 -6.23
CA ALA A 85 8.51 4.73 -7.05
C ALA A 85 8.33 3.35 -6.41
N ARG A 86 8.58 3.22 -5.10
CA ARG A 86 8.37 1.95 -4.39
C ARG A 86 6.92 1.48 -4.42
N SER A 87 5.95 2.40 -4.23
CA SER A 87 4.54 2.04 -4.32
C SER A 87 4.17 1.51 -5.70
N PHE A 88 4.67 2.14 -6.76
CA PHE A 88 4.45 1.70 -8.13
C PHE A 88 5.08 0.32 -8.40
N GLU A 89 6.35 0.13 -8.05
CA GLU A 89 7.06 -1.13 -8.25
C GLU A 89 6.43 -2.27 -7.45
N HIS A 90 6.07 -2.02 -6.19
CA HIS A 90 5.41 -3.01 -5.34
C HIS A 90 4.03 -3.37 -5.87
N ALA A 91 3.22 -2.39 -6.32
CA ALA A 91 1.94 -2.66 -6.93
C ALA A 91 2.08 -3.50 -8.21
N THR A 92 3.03 -3.17 -9.07
CA THR A 92 3.34 -3.95 -10.27
C THR A 92 3.74 -5.39 -9.91
N TYR A 93 4.59 -5.55 -8.89
CA TYR A 93 4.99 -6.87 -8.41
C TYR A 93 3.78 -7.68 -7.90
N LEU A 94 2.92 -7.07 -7.08
CA LEU A 94 1.71 -7.72 -6.55
C LEU A 94 0.81 -8.22 -7.67
N ILE A 95 0.51 -7.38 -8.67
CA ILE A 95 -0.33 -7.73 -9.80
C ILE A 95 0.24 -8.92 -10.58
N ASN A 96 1.54 -8.91 -10.85
CA ASN A 96 2.22 -9.99 -11.55
C ASN A 96 2.18 -11.34 -10.79
N HIS A 97 1.93 -11.31 -9.47
CA HIS A 97 1.75 -12.50 -8.63
C HIS A 97 0.28 -12.79 -8.30
N GLY A 98 -0.67 -12.14 -9.00
CA GLY A 98 -2.10 -12.33 -8.79
C GLY A 98 -2.58 -11.92 -7.40
N ILE A 99 -1.95 -10.90 -6.81
CA ILE A 99 -2.31 -10.29 -5.53
C ILE A 99 -3.05 -9.00 -5.78
N GLY A 100 -4.22 -8.82 -5.18
CA GLY A 100 -5.07 -7.64 -5.36
C GLY A 100 -4.41 -6.35 -4.83
N THR A 101 -4.38 -5.33 -5.67
CA THR A 101 -4.04 -3.94 -5.34
C THR A 101 -4.63 -3.03 -6.42
N PRO A 102 -4.95 -1.73 -6.12
CA PRO A 102 -5.33 -0.80 -7.18
C PRO A 102 -4.27 -0.77 -8.28
N TYR A 103 -4.71 -0.82 -9.55
CA TYR A 103 -3.78 -0.89 -10.68
C TYR A 103 -2.87 0.34 -10.72
N PRO A 104 -1.52 0.17 -10.77
CA PRO A 104 -0.57 1.27 -10.81
C PRO A 104 -0.60 1.94 -12.19
N ILE A 105 -0.83 3.25 -12.20
CA ILE A 105 -0.88 4.06 -13.42
C ILE A 105 0.48 4.68 -13.69
N ALA A 106 1.02 5.42 -12.71
CA ALA A 106 2.31 6.09 -12.84
C ALA A 106 2.94 6.42 -11.47
N TYR A 107 4.22 6.74 -11.49
CA TYR A 107 4.82 7.57 -10.45
C TYR A 107 5.60 8.73 -11.07
N LEU A 108 5.65 9.87 -10.35
CA LEU A 108 6.38 11.06 -10.74
C LEU A 108 7.21 11.55 -9.55
N GLU A 109 8.42 12.03 -9.82
CA GLU A 109 9.35 12.57 -8.83
C GLU A 109 9.93 13.88 -9.35
N GLU A 110 9.87 14.93 -8.56
CA GLU A 110 10.61 16.16 -8.87
C GLU A 110 12.10 15.87 -8.75
N ASN A 111 12.81 16.01 -9.85
CA ASN A 111 14.24 15.72 -9.95
C ASN A 111 15.02 17.02 -9.69
N ASN A 112 15.33 17.30 -8.43
CA ASN A 112 16.23 18.39 -8.07
C ASN A 112 17.55 17.79 -7.57
N PRO A 113 18.71 18.15 -8.17
CA PRO A 113 20.02 17.61 -7.78
C PRO A 113 20.38 17.86 -6.31
N LEU A 114 19.80 18.89 -5.70
CA LEU A 114 20.10 19.32 -4.34
C LEU A 114 19.04 18.93 -3.29
N PHE A 115 17.80 18.66 -3.74
CA PHE A 115 16.68 18.41 -2.81
C PHE A 115 15.72 17.37 -3.33
N PHE A 116 15.22 16.51 -2.43
CA PHE A 116 14.08 15.65 -2.69
C PHE A 116 12.81 16.52 -2.80
N GLY A 117 12.23 16.59 -3.99
CA GLY A 117 11.00 17.34 -4.28
C GLY A 117 9.73 16.55 -3.94
N LYS A 118 8.60 17.06 -4.41
CA LYS A 118 7.32 16.34 -4.33
C LYS A 118 7.41 15.04 -5.13
N SER A 119 6.73 14.00 -4.66
CA SER A 119 6.58 12.76 -5.41
C SER A 119 5.14 12.27 -5.35
N TYR A 120 4.65 11.75 -6.50
CA TYR A 120 3.27 11.34 -6.68
C TYR A 120 3.21 9.88 -7.10
N TYR A 121 2.33 9.11 -6.49
CA TYR A 121 1.94 7.78 -6.94
C TYR A 121 0.49 7.83 -7.40
N ILE A 122 0.25 7.32 -8.59
CA ILE A 122 -1.05 7.34 -9.25
C ILE A 122 -1.51 5.91 -9.46
N SER A 123 -2.73 5.62 -9.05
CA SER A 123 -3.37 4.32 -9.24
C SER A 123 -4.84 4.49 -9.60
N GLN A 124 -5.46 3.45 -10.13
CA GLN A 124 -6.91 3.41 -10.28
C GLN A 124 -7.58 3.63 -8.91
N GLN A 125 -8.69 4.37 -8.88
CA GLN A 125 -9.53 4.44 -7.70
C GLN A 125 -10.34 3.14 -7.59
N LEU A 126 -10.16 2.43 -6.49
CA LEU A 126 -10.93 1.23 -6.18
C LEU A 126 -12.08 1.59 -5.24
N GLU A 127 -13.29 1.31 -5.67
CA GLU A 127 -14.46 1.32 -4.78
C GLU A 127 -14.50 -0.02 -4.04
N ALA A 128 -14.48 0.04 -2.73
CA ALA A 128 -14.50 -1.12 -1.86
C ALA A 128 -15.72 -1.08 -0.94
N ASP A 129 -16.33 -2.24 -0.68
CA ASP A 129 -17.53 -2.34 0.15
C ASP A 129 -17.22 -2.08 1.63
N CYS A 130 -16.02 -2.49 2.07
CA CYS A 130 -15.61 -2.31 3.46
C CYS A 130 -14.08 -2.40 3.62
N THR A 131 -13.61 -2.15 4.83
CA THR A 131 -12.25 -2.46 5.26
C THR A 131 -12.28 -3.64 6.24
N PHE A 132 -11.15 -4.33 6.39
CA PHE A 132 -10.98 -5.48 7.29
C PHE A 132 -11.52 -5.24 8.73
N ARG A 133 -11.56 -4.00 9.19
CA ARG A 133 -12.03 -3.66 10.53
C ARG A 133 -13.51 -4.04 10.80
N ALA A 134 -14.31 -4.22 9.76
CA ALA A 134 -15.76 -4.35 9.89
C ALA A 134 -16.28 -5.80 10.03
N LEU A 135 -15.53 -6.85 9.64
CA LEU A 135 -16.09 -8.18 9.47
C LEU A 135 -15.21 -9.30 10.08
N ILE A 136 -15.74 -10.00 11.08
CA ILE A 136 -15.15 -11.23 11.65
C ILE A 136 -15.29 -12.41 10.67
N GLU A 137 -16.36 -12.43 9.87
CA GLU A 137 -16.75 -13.51 8.97
C GLU A 137 -15.72 -13.83 7.89
N ILE A 138 -14.94 -12.83 7.49
CA ILE A 138 -13.94 -12.97 6.42
C ILE A 138 -12.54 -13.36 6.91
N LEU A 139 -12.36 -13.59 8.23
CA LEU A 139 -11.01 -13.82 8.79
C LEU A 139 -10.32 -15.04 8.19
N ARG A 140 -11.06 -16.09 7.85
CA ARG A 140 -10.49 -17.29 7.25
C ARG A 140 -9.95 -17.00 5.84
N GLU A 141 -10.77 -16.38 5.00
CA GLU A 141 -10.35 -16.03 3.64
C GLU A 141 -9.20 -15.01 3.66
N PHE A 142 -9.22 -14.06 4.60
CA PHE A 142 -8.13 -13.11 4.78
C PHE A 142 -6.84 -13.78 5.26
N THR A 143 -6.95 -14.83 6.08
CA THR A 143 -5.79 -15.62 6.51
C THR A 143 -5.18 -16.36 5.32
N ALA A 144 -6.01 -16.96 4.47
CA ALA A 144 -5.56 -17.62 3.24
C ALA A 144 -4.92 -16.61 2.28
N PHE A 145 -5.51 -15.41 2.13
CA PHE A 145 -4.92 -14.33 1.33
C PHE A 145 -3.54 -13.91 1.88
N THR A 146 -3.41 -13.73 3.20
CA THR A 146 -2.12 -13.39 3.83
C THR A 146 -1.10 -14.52 3.66
N HIS A 147 -1.51 -15.76 3.77
CA HIS A 147 -0.65 -16.91 3.47
C HIS A 147 -0.16 -16.87 2.01
N LYS A 148 -1.04 -16.55 1.05
CA LYS A 148 -0.65 -16.38 -0.36
C LYS A 148 0.41 -15.29 -0.55
N LEU A 149 0.38 -14.19 0.20
CA LEU A 149 1.46 -13.19 0.20
C LEU A 149 2.78 -13.84 0.58
N HIS A 150 2.78 -14.61 1.68
CA HIS A 150 3.98 -15.24 2.21
C HIS A 150 4.56 -16.31 1.28
N GLU A 151 3.72 -17.08 0.59
CA GLU A 151 4.16 -18.06 -0.41
C GLU A 151 4.78 -17.39 -1.65
N ASN A 152 4.40 -16.15 -1.95
CA ASN A 152 5.05 -15.34 -2.98
C ASN A 152 6.23 -14.50 -2.44
N ASN A 153 6.78 -14.86 -1.26
CA ASN A 153 7.91 -14.18 -0.64
C ASN A 153 7.67 -12.70 -0.34
N ILE A 154 6.43 -12.31 -0.07
CA ILE A 154 6.02 -10.93 0.19
C ILE A 154 5.77 -10.72 1.69
N LEU A 155 6.54 -9.84 2.31
CA LEU A 155 6.30 -9.34 3.66
C LEU A 155 5.76 -7.91 3.61
N PHE A 156 4.47 -7.75 3.82
CA PHE A 156 3.86 -6.42 3.92
C PHE A 156 4.04 -5.85 5.34
N LYS A 157 5.01 -4.95 5.52
CA LYS A 157 5.38 -4.40 6.84
C LYS A 157 4.29 -3.58 7.51
N ASP A 158 3.42 -2.98 6.74
CA ASP A 158 2.28 -2.19 7.23
C ASP A 158 0.96 -2.97 7.18
N HIS A 159 1.04 -4.29 7.28
CA HIS A 159 -0.12 -5.18 7.29
C HIS A 159 -1.02 -4.88 8.50
N SER A 160 -2.09 -4.14 8.22
CA SER A 160 -3.03 -3.65 9.24
C SER A 160 -4.43 -3.51 8.63
N PRO A 161 -5.49 -3.51 9.46
CA PRO A 161 -6.88 -3.48 8.98
C PRO A 161 -7.21 -2.30 8.06
N GLY A 162 -6.55 -1.16 8.24
CA GLY A 162 -6.77 0.04 7.41
C GLY A 162 -6.08 0.00 6.04
N ASN A 163 -5.19 -0.96 5.82
CA ASN A 163 -4.41 -1.09 4.60
C ASN A 163 -4.86 -2.25 3.71
N THR A 164 -6.04 -2.80 3.99
CA THR A 164 -6.68 -3.81 3.15
C THR A 164 -8.10 -3.36 2.83
N LEU A 165 -8.39 -3.19 1.55
CA LEU A 165 -9.73 -2.96 1.04
C LEU A 165 -10.35 -4.31 0.68
N ILE A 166 -11.67 -4.42 0.86
CA ILE A 166 -12.42 -5.66 0.66
C ILE A 166 -13.56 -5.36 -0.29
N LYS A 167 -13.67 -6.16 -1.32
CA LYS A 167 -14.79 -6.13 -2.26
C LYS A 167 -15.53 -7.46 -2.17
N LYS A 168 -16.84 -7.40 -1.98
CA LYS A 168 -17.69 -8.60 -1.99
C LYS A 168 -17.96 -9.00 -3.43
N ASN A 169 -17.71 -10.26 -3.75
CA ASN A 169 -17.93 -10.84 -5.07
C ASN A 169 -18.78 -12.11 -4.91
N GLY A 170 -20.10 -11.96 -4.95
CA GLY A 170 -21.03 -13.04 -4.62
C GLY A 170 -20.86 -13.50 -3.16
N ASN A 171 -20.47 -14.77 -2.98
CA ASN A 171 -20.20 -15.37 -1.67
C ASN A 171 -18.70 -15.33 -1.28
N GLN A 172 -17.85 -14.71 -2.09
CA GLN A 172 -16.41 -14.62 -1.87
C GLN A 172 -16.00 -13.17 -1.61
N PHE A 173 -14.79 -12.99 -1.07
CA PHE A 173 -14.22 -11.67 -0.83
C PHE A 173 -12.89 -11.52 -1.57
N ASP A 174 -12.79 -10.43 -2.32
CA ASP A 174 -11.55 -10.00 -2.94
C ASP A 174 -10.83 -9.00 -2.02
N PHE A 175 -9.54 -9.23 -1.80
CA PHE A 175 -8.70 -8.39 -0.93
C PHE A 175 -7.71 -7.60 -1.75
N TYR A 176 -7.59 -6.29 -1.45
CA TYR A 176 -6.70 -5.38 -2.15
C TYR A 176 -5.83 -4.63 -1.14
N LEU A 177 -4.51 -4.79 -1.24
CA LEU A 177 -3.56 -4.08 -0.40
C LEU A 177 -3.36 -2.65 -0.89
N VAL A 178 -3.33 -1.71 0.04
CA VAL A 178 -3.05 -0.29 -0.20
C VAL A 178 -1.93 0.20 0.71
N ASP A 179 -1.36 1.39 0.41
CA ASP A 179 -0.19 1.96 1.11
C ASP A 179 1.07 1.09 1.02
N LEU A 180 1.40 0.66 -0.20
CA LEU A 180 2.40 -0.36 -0.51
C LEU A 180 3.87 0.10 -0.38
N ASN A 181 4.16 1.24 0.23
CA ASN A 181 5.52 1.79 0.24
C ASN A 181 6.52 1.04 1.17
N ARG A 182 6.06 0.06 1.95
CA ARG A 182 6.85 -0.71 2.90
C ARG A 182 6.61 -2.22 2.78
N MET A 183 7.31 -2.82 1.81
CA MET A 183 7.32 -4.27 1.60
C MET A 183 8.76 -4.79 1.54
N ASP A 184 8.96 -6.03 1.95
CA ASP A 184 10.16 -6.80 1.67
C ASP A 184 9.78 -8.00 0.80
N PHE A 185 10.68 -8.37 -0.12
CA PHE A 185 10.55 -9.50 -1.02
C PHE A 185 11.69 -10.47 -0.72
N LYS A 186 11.39 -11.52 0.06
CA LYS A 186 12.37 -12.49 0.56
C LYS A 186 11.70 -13.75 1.05
N ASN A 187 12.47 -14.83 1.17
CA ASN A 187 12.01 -16.01 1.90
C ASN A 187 11.69 -15.65 3.35
N LEU A 188 10.54 -16.08 3.83
CA LEU A 188 10.03 -15.77 5.16
C LEU A 188 10.12 -16.99 6.06
N SER A 189 10.73 -16.85 7.23
CA SER A 189 10.67 -17.84 8.29
C SER A 189 9.25 -17.97 8.84
N PHE A 190 8.95 -19.09 9.50
CA PHE A 190 7.65 -19.29 10.14
C PHE A 190 7.32 -18.17 11.14
N GLU A 191 8.27 -17.75 11.95
CA GLU A 191 8.07 -16.68 12.92
C GLU A 191 7.77 -15.34 12.24
N GLU A 192 8.46 -14.98 11.15
CA GLU A 192 8.20 -13.76 10.40
C GLU A 192 6.79 -13.77 9.78
N ARG A 193 6.35 -14.91 9.27
CA ARG A 193 5.00 -15.10 8.73
C ARG A 193 3.94 -14.87 9.81
N ILE A 194 4.09 -15.50 10.97
CA ILE A 194 3.14 -15.33 12.08
C ILE A 194 3.17 -13.92 12.64
N LYS A 195 4.35 -13.31 12.76
CA LYS A 195 4.49 -11.92 13.22
C LYS A 195 3.77 -10.91 12.33
N ASN A 196 3.59 -11.21 11.04
CA ASN A 196 2.88 -10.33 10.13
C ASN A 196 1.39 -10.17 10.48
N TYR A 197 0.81 -11.10 11.22
CA TYR A 197 -0.57 -11.00 11.73
C TYR A 197 -0.70 -10.12 12.98
N SER A 198 0.37 -9.83 13.72
CA SER A 198 0.34 -9.20 15.05
C SER A 198 -0.30 -7.80 15.10
N ARG A 199 -0.47 -7.13 13.95
CA ARG A 199 -1.04 -5.78 13.85
C ARG A 199 -2.50 -5.76 13.39
N LEU A 200 -3.06 -6.91 13.08
CA LEU A 200 -4.40 -7.01 12.49
C LEU A 200 -5.51 -6.84 13.52
N THR A 201 -5.31 -7.32 14.73
CA THR A 201 -6.32 -7.26 15.78
C THR A 201 -5.69 -7.28 17.17
N SER A 202 -6.46 -6.84 18.15
CA SER A 202 -6.16 -7.04 19.59
C SER A 202 -7.11 -8.05 20.24
N LYS A 203 -8.05 -8.62 19.46
CA LYS A 203 -9.08 -9.53 19.97
C LYS A 203 -8.60 -10.97 19.88
N LYS A 204 -8.63 -11.69 20.99
CA LYS A 204 -8.17 -13.08 21.09
C LYS A 204 -8.96 -14.00 20.17
N GLU A 205 -10.27 -13.83 20.11
CA GLU A 205 -11.19 -14.62 19.29
C GLU A 205 -10.85 -14.54 17.80
N MET A 206 -10.40 -13.36 17.33
CA MET A 206 -9.97 -13.18 15.94
C MET A 206 -8.64 -13.89 15.69
N VAL A 207 -7.72 -13.87 16.66
CA VAL A 207 -6.45 -14.60 16.57
C VAL A 207 -6.69 -16.11 16.58
N GLU A 208 -7.63 -16.62 17.35
CA GLU A 208 -8.04 -18.04 17.37
C GLU A 208 -8.51 -18.50 15.97
N ILE A 209 -9.39 -17.71 15.33
CA ILE A 209 -9.89 -18.02 13.97
C ILE A 209 -8.76 -18.01 12.94
N MET A 210 -7.90 -17.00 12.97
CA MET A 210 -6.76 -16.90 12.05
C MET A 210 -5.75 -18.02 12.27
N SER A 211 -5.53 -18.41 13.52
CA SER A 211 -4.60 -19.49 13.87
C SER A 211 -5.13 -20.86 13.43
N ASP A 212 -6.42 -21.11 13.60
CA ASP A 212 -7.09 -22.32 13.13
C ASP A 212 -6.97 -22.46 11.61
N GLU A 213 -7.26 -21.39 10.87
CA GLU A 213 -7.16 -21.40 9.41
C GLU A 213 -5.71 -21.55 8.95
N TYR A 214 -4.77 -20.82 9.57
CA TYR A 214 -3.36 -20.94 9.22
C TYR A 214 -2.81 -22.35 9.50
N ALA A 215 -3.22 -22.97 10.61
CA ALA A 215 -2.85 -24.34 10.95
C ALA A 215 -3.36 -25.35 9.90
N LYS A 216 -4.61 -25.20 9.46
CA LYS A 216 -5.22 -26.03 8.39
C LYS A 216 -4.46 -25.90 7.08
N ILE A 217 -4.17 -24.67 6.63
CA ILE A 217 -3.49 -24.42 5.36
C ILE A 217 -2.07 -24.99 5.36
N THR A 218 -1.36 -24.89 6.50
CA THR A 218 0.07 -25.20 6.58
C THR A 218 0.38 -26.60 7.15
N GLY A 219 -0.65 -27.32 7.64
CA GLY A 219 -0.47 -28.60 8.35
C GLY A 219 0.26 -28.51 9.70
N LYS A 220 0.38 -27.30 10.25
CA LYS A 220 1.04 -27.07 11.55
C LYS A 220 0.05 -27.28 12.71
N SER A 221 0.59 -27.60 13.90
CA SER A 221 -0.22 -27.67 15.12
C SER A 221 -0.90 -26.33 15.40
N TYR A 222 -2.20 -26.36 15.70
CA TYR A 222 -2.97 -25.19 16.12
C TYR A 222 -2.34 -24.49 17.31
N ASP A 223 -2.02 -25.23 18.38
CA ASP A 223 -1.46 -24.67 19.60
C ASP A 223 -0.17 -23.91 19.31
N LYS A 224 0.73 -24.51 18.51
CA LYS A 224 1.98 -23.84 18.11
C LYS A 224 1.75 -22.54 17.33
N VAL A 225 0.78 -22.52 16.44
CA VAL A 225 0.43 -21.33 15.64
C VAL A 225 -0.21 -20.28 16.55
N PHE A 226 -1.18 -20.69 17.37
CA PHE A 226 -1.93 -19.80 18.25
C PHE A 226 -1.04 -19.15 19.30
N ASP A 227 -0.25 -19.94 20.03
CA ASP A 227 0.63 -19.43 21.10
C ASP A 227 1.61 -18.38 20.56
N LEU A 228 2.21 -18.67 19.38
CA LEU A 228 3.12 -17.72 18.75
C LEU A 228 2.37 -16.47 18.26
N MET A 229 1.24 -16.62 17.57
CA MET A 229 0.48 -15.50 17.01
C MET A 229 -0.08 -14.60 18.12
N TRP A 230 -0.65 -15.19 19.17
CA TRP A 230 -1.17 -14.44 20.31
C TRP A 230 -0.04 -13.75 21.10
N GLY A 231 1.07 -14.45 21.35
CA GLY A 231 2.24 -13.87 22.03
C GLY A 231 2.78 -12.65 21.32
N LEU A 232 2.97 -12.72 19.99
CA LEU A 232 3.45 -11.61 19.15
C LEU A 232 2.42 -10.47 19.06
N THR A 233 1.13 -10.80 19.03
CA THR A 233 0.04 -9.80 19.07
C THR A 233 0.04 -9.05 20.40
N ALA A 234 0.11 -9.75 21.53
CA ALA A 234 0.16 -9.14 22.84
C ALA A 234 1.42 -8.27 23.04
N GLU A 235 2.56 -8.72 22.53
CA GLU A 235 3.80 -7.92 22.53
C GLU A 235 3.65 -6.63 21.72
N PHE A 236 3.07 -6.72 20.53
CA PHE A 236 2.80 -5.54 19.69
C PHE A 236 1.88 -4.55 20.41
N GLN A 237 0.77 -5.02 21.00
CA GLN A 237 -0.18 -4.18 21.74
C GLN A 237 0.48 -3.48 22.92
N ARG A 238 1.27 -4.19 23.73
CA ARG A 238 2.04 -3.59 24.86
C ARG A 238 2.96 -2.47 24.38
N LYS A 239 3.69 -2.68 23.27
CA LYS A 239 4.58 -1.64 22.69
C LYS A 239 3.81 -0.45 22.13
N PHE A 240 2.65 -0.69 21.57
CA PHE A 240 1.78 0.36 20.99
C PHE A 240 1.20 1.27 22.08
N TYR A 241 0.69 0.70 23.18
CA TYR A 241 0.11 1.48 24.28
C TYR A 241 1.15 2.21 25.13
N ARG A 242 2.40 1.74 25.18
CA ARG A 242 3.50 2.46 25.87
C ARG A 242 3.96 3.73 25.12
N LYS A 243 3.60 3.88 23.87
CA LYS A 243 4.00 5.03 23.02
C LYS A 243 2.92 6.10 22.89
N LYS A 244 1.76 5.88 23.47
CA LYS A 244 0.66 6.85 23.60
C LYS A 244 0.70 7.50 24.97
#